data_13d132c31d36fa66ee70d2916c9f98e0
#
_entry.id   13d132c31d36fa66ee70d2916c9f98e0
#
_cell.length_a   1.000
_cell.length_b   1.000
_cell.length_c   1.000
_cell.angle_alpha   90.00
_cell.angle_beta   90.00
_cell.angle_gamma   90.00
#
_symmetry.space_group_name_H-M   'P 1'
#
loop_
_entity.id
_entity.type
_entity.pdbx_description
1 polymer ?
#
loop_
_entity_poly.entity_id
_entity_poly.type
_entity_poly.pdbx_seq_one_letter_code
_entity_poly.pdbx_strand_id
1 'polypeptide(L)'
;MTHRTLSSTQSHREQPSAQQVITRHNGLIFYGLAAASFLETAIPLRANALLGVFADDHDMRQWVEQAWWPVKSAHAREARAYVEAMWPEFDWSSAYGEFYEAYRRLVGSGHTSRSPAREALARSVAAAQAAAFYRCLGTAADDPELRRLLHAMSGEEAAHFDCFRRVFERHDRSERLGLLTTYRTIVTCATGARDIDVQLAFSRLSAPHWYASAPFPELGYRDFVLRMGEVVRRHLPLGPAMRLLFRPWLCARQLPVSLAPTCAQSGRRPLAAPQMQLSASPR
;
A
#
# COMPACT_ATOMS: atom_id res chain seq x y z
N MET A 1 -25.45 21.43 -53.03
CA MET A 1 -24.87 20.10 -52.72
C MET A 1 -23.47 20.34 -52.16
N THR A 2 -23.36 20.37 -50.85
CA THR A 2 -22.09 20.63 -50.16
C THR A 2 -21.69 19.34 -49.42
N HIS A 3 -20.67 18.66 -49.94
CA HIS A 3 -20.07 17.49 -49.31
C HIS A 3 -19.29 17.90 -48.07
N ARG A 4 -19.80 17.48 -46.93
CA ARG A 4 -19.13 17.59 -45.62
C ARG A 4 -18.22 16.38 -45.47
N THR A 5 -16.92 16.57 -45.67
CA THR A 5 -15.85 15.57 -45.35
C THR A 5 -15.82 15.36 -43.88
N LEU A 6 -16.16 14.15 -43.41
CA LEU A 6 -15.95 13.68 -42.08
C LEU A 6 -14.45 13.38 -41.92
N SER A 7 -13.75 14.20 -41.16
CA SER A 7 -12.37 13.99 -40.74
C SER A 7 -12.36 12.86 -39.73
N SER A 8 -11.85 11.70 -40.13
CA SER A 8 -11.59 10.57 -39.25
C SER A 8 -10.35 10.88 -38.40
N THR A 9 -10.57 11.23 -37.15
CA THR A 9 -9.51 11.27 -36.12
C THR A 9 -9.05 9.81 -35.84
N GLN A 10 -8.08 9.35 -36.60
CA GLN A 10 -7.31 8.16 -36.22
C GLN A 10 -6.53 8.51 -34.95
N SER A 11 -6.94 7.94 -33.81
CA SER A 11 -6.13 7.96 -32.62
C SER A 11 -4.85 7.17 -32.93
N HIS A 12 -3.74 7.86 -33.09
CA HIS A 12 -2.43 7.25 -33.11
C HIS A 12 -2.22 6.56 -31.76
N ARG A 13 -2.37 5.25 -31.68
CA ARG A 13 -1.80 4.47 -30.58
C ARG A 13 -0.30 4.63 -30.70
N GLU A 14 0.29 5.43 -29.85
CA GLU A 14 1.74 5.53 -29.71
C GLU A 14 2.31 4.11 -29.53
N GLN A 15 3.38 3.78 -30.24
CA GLN A 15 4.04 2.50 -30.07
C GLN A 15 4.63 2.44 -28.67
N PRO A 16 4.48 1.31 -27.95
CA PRO A 16 5.02 1.19 -26.61
C PRO A 16 6.55 1.37 -26.61
N SER A 17 7.06 2.10 -25.63
CA SER A 17 8.51 2.29 -25.47
C SER A 17 9.19 0.95 -25.15
N ALA A 18 10.51 0.87 -25.37
CA ALA A 18 11.27 -0.34 -25.02
C ALA A 18 11.12 -0.71 -23.54
N GLN A 19 11.06 0.28 -22.65
CA GLN A 19 10.86 0.08 -21.21
C GLN A 19 9.46 -0.48 -20.89
N GLN A 20 8.43 -0.01 -21.59
CA GLN A 20 7.08 -0.56 -21.46
C GLN A 20 7.02 -2.02 -21.94
N VAL A 21 7.70 -2.35 -23.02
CA VAL A 21 7.80 -3.74 -23.49
C VAL A 21 8.47 -4.63 -22.46
N ILE A 22 9.58 -4.20 -21.84
CA ILE A 22 10.25 -4.96 -20.77
C ILE A 22 9.32 -5.13 -19.56
N THR A 23 8.67 -4.06 -19.12
CA THR A 23 7.74 -4.08 -18.00
C THR A 23 6.56 -5.02 -18.27
N ARG A 24 6.01 -5.02 -19.50
CA ARG A 24 4.91 -5.89 -19.90
C ARG A 24 5.27 -7.39 -19.77
N HIS A 25 6.52 -7.76 -20.02
CA HIS A 25 6.99 -9.14 -19.91
C HIS A 25 7.52 -9.51 -18.51
N ASN A 26 7.40 -8.61 -17.54
CA ASN A 26 7.87 -8.82 -16.18
C ASN A 26 6.73 -9.29 -15.26
N GLY A 27 6.60 -10.61 -15.08
CA GLY A 27 5.57 -11.18 -14.21
C GLY A 27 5.67 -10.70 -12.75
N LEU A 28 6.86 -10.42 -12.21
CA LEU A 28 7.00 -9.89 -10.85
C LEU A 28 6.30 -8.53 -10.70
N ILE A 29 6.45 -7.67 -11.70
CA ILE A 29 5.78 -6.35 -11.72
C ILE A 29 4.26 -6.52 -11.85
N PHE A 30 3.80 -7.37 -12.78
CA PHE A 30 2.37 -7.64 -12.94
C PHE A 30 1.74 -8.12 -11.63
N TYR A 31 2.24 -9.23 -11.08
CA TYR A 31 1.66 -9.82 -9.87
C TYR A 31 1.71 -8.86 -8.68
N GLY A 32 2.81 -8.14 -8.51
CA GLY A 32 2.95 -7.15 -7.43
C GLY A 32 1.98 -5.98 -7.56
N LEU A 33 1.88 -5.39 -8.74
CA LEU A 33 1.03 -4.22 -8.97
C LEU A 33 -0.46 -4.58 -9.00
N ALA A 34 -0.83 -5.68 -9.67
CA ALA A 34 -2.22 -6.12 -9.74
C ALA A 34 -2.76 -6.53 -8.37
N ALA A 35 -1.99 -7.27 -7.56
CA ALA A 35 -2.38 -7.58 -6.18
C ALA A 35 -2.52 -6.30 -5.34
N ALA A 36 -1.59 -5.35 -5.49
CA ALA A 36 -1.69 -4.05 -4.81
C ALA A 36 -2.94 -3.28 -5.24
N SER A 37 -3.25 -3.23 -6.53
CA SER A 37 -4.44 -2.55 -7.05
C SER A 37 -5.74 -3.11 -6.47
N PHE A 38 -5.82 -4.42 -6.25
CA PHE A 38 -6.96 -5.05 -5.60
C PHE A 38 -7.10 -4.62 -4.14
N LEU A 39 -5.99 -4.67 -3.39
CA LEU A 39 -5.97 -4.28 -1.97
C LEU A 39 -6.29 -2.80 -1.77
N GLU A 40 -5.77 -1.93 -2.64
CA GLU A 40 -6.07 -0.49 -2.60
C GLU A 40 -7.53 -0.21 -2.99
N THR A 41 -8.09 -0.92 -3.98
CA THR A 41 -9.50 -0.75 -4.36
C THR A 41 -10.46 -1.24 -3.27
N ALA A 42 -10.06 -2.22 -2.45
CA ALA A 42 -10.85 -2.72 -1.32
C ALA A 42 -10.71 -1.86 -0.03
N ILE A 43 -10.01 -0.73 -0.09
CA ILE A 43 -9.78 0.15 1.06
C ILE A 43 -11.06 0.61 1.79
N PRO A 44 -12.22 0.83 1.14
CA PRO A 44 -13.46 1.18 1.84
C PRO A 44 -13.83 0.20 2.97
N LEU A 45 -13.57 -1.11 2.78
CA LEU A 45 -13.83 -2.10 3.84
C LEU A 45 -12.95 -1.85 5.07
N ARG A 46 -11.69 -1.47 4.87
CA ARG A 46 -10.75 -1.15 5.95
C ARG A 46 -11.02 0.20 6.58
N ALA A 47 -11.41 1.20 5.78
CA ALA A 47 -11.77 2.52 6.26
C ALA A 47 -12.95 2.43 7.25
N ASN A 48 -14.00 1.70 6.87
CA ASN A 48 -15.15 1.48 7.74
C ASN A 48 -14.78 0.77 9.05
N ALA A 49 -13.90 -0.22 8.99
CA ALA A 49 -13.40 -0.89 10.19
C ALA A 49 -12.60 0.06 11.09
N LEU A 50 -11.76 0.93 10.52
CA LEU A 50 -11.02 1.95 11.27
C LEU A 50 -11.95 2.96 11.93
N LEU A 51 -12.94 3.47 11.21
CA LEU A 51 -13.92 4.42 11.74
C LEU A 51 -14.68 3.82 12.94
N GLY A 52 -14.94 2.51 12.93
CA GLY A 52 -15.53 1.80 14.06
C GLY A 52 -14.60 1.72 15.27
N VAL A 53 -13.31 1.41 15.08
CA VAL A 53 -12.32 1.33 16.17
C VAL A 53 -12.07 2.70 16.80
N PHE A 54 -12.07 3.77 16.00
CA PHE A 54 -11.82 5.14 16.44
C PHE A 54 -13.10 5.96 16.55
N ALA A 55 -14.24 5.32 16.92
CA ALA A 55 -15.55 5.98 16.98
C ALA A 55 -15.54 7.24 17.87
N ASP A 56 -14.81 7.20 18.98
CA ASP A 56 -14.69 8.29 19.95
C ASP A 56 -13.52 9.24 19.67
N ASP A 57 -12.73 9.00 18.62
CA ASP A 57 -11.59 9.83 18.24
C ASP A 57 -11.94 10.67 17.00
N HIS A 58 -12.47 11.87 17.23
CA HIS A 58 -12.90 12.78 16.17
C HIS A 58 -11.79 13.11 15.17
N ASP A 59 -10.59 13.42 15.67
CA ASP A 59 -9.44 13.80 14.82
C ASP A 59 -9.02 12.65 13.91
N MET A 60 -8.99 11.43 14.46
CA MET A 60 -8.63 10.24 13.70
C MET A 60 -9.68 9.92 12.64
N ARG A 61 -10.97 10.02 12.97
CA ARG A 61 -12.06 9.83 12.02
C ARG A 61 -11.99 10.84 10.88
N GLN A 62 -11.84 12.12 11.21
CA GLN A 62 -11.71 13.19 10.21
C GLN A 62 -10.51 12.94 9.29
N TRP A 63 -9.36 12.56 9.84
CA TRP A 63 -8.18 12.24 9.04
C TRP A 63 -8.39 11.03 8.12
N VAL A 64 -9.04 9.96 8.61
CA VAL A 64 -9.38 8.79 7.78
C VAL A 64 -10.27 9.20 6.61
N GLU A 65 -11.32 9.98 6.86
CA GLU A 65 -12.30 10.37 5.84
C GLU A 65 -11.77 11.41 4.85
N GLN A 66 -11.00 12.38 5.32
CA GLN A 66 -10.60 13.55 4.51
C GLN A 66 -9.19 13.45 3.92
N ALA A 67 -8.32 12.60 4.46
CA ALA A 67 -6.95 12.49 4.01
C ALA A 67 -6.59 11.05 3.60
N TRP A 68 -6.67 10.10 4.51
CA TRP A 68 -6.18 8.75 4.28
C TRP A 68 -6.97 8.01 3.20
N TRP A 69 -8.29 7.95 3.32
CA TRP A 69 -9.14 7.25 2.34
C TRP A 69 -9.08 7.88 0.94
N PRO A 70 -9.17 9.21 0.75
CA PRO A 70 -9.01 9.82 -0.58
C PRO A 70 -7.68 9.49 -1.25
N VAL A 71 -6.57 9.54 -0.51
CA VAL A 71 -5.23 9.19 -1.02
C VAL A 71 -5.19 7.71 -1.44
N LYS A 72 -5.67 6.80 -0.60
CA LYS A 72 -5.74 5.37 -0.93
C LYS A 72 -6.62 5.10 -2.15
N SER A 73 -7.73 5.84 -2.29
CA SER A 73 -8.59 5.74 -3.47
C SER A 73 -7.92 6.27 -4.75
N ALA A 74 -7.03 7.25 -4.64
CA ALA A 74 -6.21 7.70 -5.76
C ALA A 74 -5.21 6.60 -6.18
N HIS A 75 -4.49 6.01 -5.23
CA HIS A 75 -3.62 4.85 -5.47
C HIS A 75 -4.35 3.72 -6.20
N ALA A 76 -5.56 3.38 -5.73
CA ALA A 76 -6.38 2.36 -6.35
C ALA A 76 -6.66 2.63 -7.83
N ARG A 77 -7.11 3.86 -8.15
CA ARG A 77 -7.42 4.26 -9.53
C ARG A 77 -6.20 4.24 -10.43
N GLU A 78 -5.08 4.80 -9.95
CA GLU A 78 -3.85 4.89 -10.74
C GLU A 78 -3.21 3.52 -10.98
N ALA A 79 -3.13 2.68 -9.93
CA ALA A 79 -2.61 1.33 -10.06
C ALA A 79 -3.48 0.45 -10.97
N ARG A 80 -4.82 0.54 -10.83
CA ARG A 80 -5.76 -0.15 -11.71
C ARG A 80 -5.61 0.31 -13.16
N ALA A 81 -5.63 1.61 -13.40
CA ALA A 81 -5.52 2.18 -14.75
C ALA A 81 -4.22 1.73 -15.44
N TYR A 82 -3.12 1.70 -14.69
CA TYR A 82 -1.85 1.20 -15.22
C TYR A 82 -1.92 -0.30 -15.56
N VAL A 83 -2.52 -1.13 -14.69
CA VAL A 83 -2.68 -2.58 -14.96
C VAL A 83 -3.52 -2.79 -16.22
N GLU A 84 -4.68 -2.14 -16.34
CA GLU A 84 -5.58 -2.28 -17.48
C GLU A 84 -4.95 -1.79 -18.80
N ALA A 85 -4.14 -0.72 -18.74
CA ALA A 85 -3.44 -0.20 -19.91
C ALA A 85 -2.27 -1.10 -20.35
N MET A 86 -1.49 -1.63 -19.41
CA MET A 86 -0.29 -2.42 -19.69
C MET A 86 -0.63 -3.87 -20.06
N TRP A 87 -1.65 -4.45 -19.46
CA TRP A 87 -2.09 -5.83 -19.67
C TRP A 87 -3.58 -5.90 -20.03
N PRO A 88 -3.99 -5.39 -21.20
CA PRO A 88 -5.40 -5.33 -21.62
C PRO A 88 -6.03 -6.72 -21.82
N GLU A 89 -5.22 -7.79 -21.89
CA GLU A 89 -5.71 -9.17 -21.94
C GLU A 89 -6.11 -9.73 -20.58
N PHE A 90 -5.76 -9.04 -19.48
CA PHE A 90 -6.15 -9.42 -18.14
C PHE A 90 -7.51 -8.79 -17.77
N ASP A 91 -8.48 -9.63 -17.46
CA ASP A 91 -9.79 -9.16 -16.98
C ASP A 91 -9.72 -8.73 -15.51
N TRP A 92 -9.22 -7.51 -15.32
CA TRP A 92 -9.08 -6.94 -13.97
C TRP A 92 -10.41 -6.93 -13.21
N SER A 93 -11.52 -6.60 -13.87
CA SER A 93 -12.82 -6.43 -13.22
C SER A 93 -13.37 -7.75 -12.70
N SER A 94 -13.29 -8.83 -13.50
CA SER A 94 -13.72 -10.15 -13.08
C SER A 94 -12.87 -10.68 -11.93
N ALA A 95 -11.54 -10.59 -12.06
CA ALA A 95 -10.59 -11.04 -11.04
C ALA A 95 -10.76 -10.26 -9.72
N TYR A 96 -10.95 -8.94 -9.80
CA TYR A 96 -11.25 -8.11 -8.63
C TYR A 96 -12.58 -8.47 -7.98
N GLY A 97 -13.62 -8.74 -8.75
CA GLY A 97 -14.94 -9.14 -8.23
C GLY A 97 -14.85 -10.39 -7.36
N GLU A 98 -14.14 -11.41 -7.83
CA GLU A 98 -13.88 -12.64 -7.06
C GLU A 98 -13.02 -12.39 -5.81
N PHE A 99 -11.98 -11.56 -5.95
CA PHE A 99 -11.16 -11.14 -4.81
C PHE A 99 -12.01 -10.42 -3.77
N TYR A 100 -12.80 -9.42 -4.17
CA TYR A 100 -13.60 -8.60 -3.27
C TYR A 100 -14.59 -9.43 -2.45
N GLU A 101 -15.29 -10.38 -3.08
CA GLU A 101 -16.23 -11.26 -2.38
C GLU A 101 -15.55 -12.15 -1.32
N ALA A 102 -14.38 -12.70 -1.63
CA ALA A 102 -13.62 -13.48 -0.67
C ALA A 102 -13.02 -12.60 0.43
N TYR A 103 -12.50 -11.43 0.06
CA TYR A 103 -11.88 -10.50 0.98
C TYR A 103 -12.88 -9.87 1.97
N ARG A 104 -14.08 -9.54 1.52
CA ARG A 104 -15.16 -9.05 2.37
C ARG A 104 -15.52 -10.04 3.49
N ARG A 105 -15.56 -11.34 3.17
CA ARG A 105 -15.77 -12.41 4.16
C ARG A 105 -14.62 -12.48 5.17
N LEU A 106 -13.39 -12.38 4.70
CA LEU A 106 -12.19 -12.38 5.54
C LEU A 106 -12.18 -11.21 6.51
N VAL A 107 -12.43 -10.00 6.03
CA VAL A 107 -12.49 -8.78 6.87
C VAL A 107 -13.66 -8.86 7.84
N GLY A 108 -14.84 -9.35 7.41
CA GLY A 108 -16.02 -9.49 8.25
C GLY A 108 -15.87 -10.51 9.37
N SER A 109 -15.09 -11.57 9.16
CA SER A 109 -14.82 -12.60 10.18
C SER A 109 -13.73 -12.20 11.19
N GLY A 110 -12.91 -11.22 10.85
CA GLY A 110 -11.71 -10.83 11.60
C GLY A 110 -11.91 -9.77 12.68
N HIS A 111 -13.14 -9.51 13.15
CA HIS A 111 -13.44 -8.54 14.21
C HIS A 111 -12.95 -9.01 15.59
N THR A 112 -11.65 -9.23 15.73
CA THR A 112 -11.05 -9.11 17.05
C THR A 112 -11.03 -7.62 17.40
N SER A 113 -11.88 -7.20 18.32
CA SER A 113 -11.89 -5.84 18.86
C SER A 113 -10.50 -5.50 19.39
N ARG A 114 -9.70 -4.88 18.54
CA ARG A 114 -8.43 -4.32 18.97
C ARG A 114 -8.72 -2.97 19.60
N SER A 115 -8.02 -2.67 20.69
CA SER A 115 -8.04 -1.32 21.24
C SER A 115 -7.47 -0.31 20.24
N PRO A 116 -7.85 0.97 20.30
CA PRO A 116 -7.35 2.03 19.43
C PRO A 116 -5.82 2.08 19.35
N ALA A 117 -5.10 1.99 20.48
CA ALA A 117 -3.63 1.95 20.47
C ALA A 117 -3.10 0.74 19.68
N ARG A 118 -3.65 -0.44 19.92
CA ARG A 118 -3.19 -1.66 19.24
C ARG A 118 -3.51 -1.64 17.73
N GLU A 119 -4.65 -1.08 17.34
CA GLU A 119 -4.99 -0.92 15.92
C GLU A 119 -4.08 0.12 15.25
N ALA A 120 -3.85 1.28 15.86
CA ALA A 120 -2.92 2.28 15.34
C ALA A 120 -1.51 1.72 15.15
N LEU A 121 -1.03 0.94 16.11
CA LEU A 121 0.25 0.24 16.00
C LEU A 121 0.27 -0.73 14.81
N ALA A 122 -0.77 -1.55 14.68
CA ALA A 122 -0.89 -2.49 13.57
C ALA A 122 -0.91 -1.76 12.20
N ARG A 123 -1.60 -0.64 12.11
CA ARG A 123 -1.64 0.19 10.89
C ARG A 123 -0.32 0.87 10.59
N SER A 124 0.42 1.31 11.61
CA SER A 124 1.77 1.86 11.39
C SER A 124 2.71 0.81 10.79
N VAL A 125 2.70 -0.42 11.31
CA VAL A 125 3.48 -1.52 10.73
C VAL A 125 3.05 -1.80 9.28
N ALA A 126 1.73 -1.81 9.04
CA ALA A 126 1.18 -2.04 7.72
C ALA A 126 1.62 -0.97 6.70
N ALA A 127 1.59 0.30 7.08
CA ALA A 127 2.03 1.40 6.23
C ALA A 127 3.55 1.33 5.95
N ALA A 128 4.37 1.01 6.96
CA ALA A 128 5.81 0.81 6.76
C ALA A 128 6.12 -0.30 5.75
N GLN A 129 5.39 -1.42 5.81
CA GLN A 129 5.54 -2.52 4.86
C GLN A 129 5.09 -2.12 3.45
N ALA A 130 3.99 -1.37 3.32
CA ALA A 130 3.52 -0.87 2.02
C ALA A 130 4.53 0.11 1.40
N ALA A 131 5.07 1.04 2.20
CA ALA A 131 6.12 1.96 1.74
C ALA A 131 7.34 1.22 1.22
N ALA A 132 7.82 0.21 1.95
CA ALA A 132 8.94 -0.63 1.53
C ALA A 132 8.62 -1.42 0.26
N PHE A 133 7.43 -2.01 0.17
CA PHE A 133 6.98 -2.78 -0.98
C PHE A 133 6.93 -1.92 -2.24
N TYR A 134 6.24 -0.77 -2.20
CA TYR A 134 6.13 0.14 -3.36
C TYR A 134 7.50 0.69 -3.78
N ARG A 135 8.34 1.03 -2.83
CA ARG A 135 9.71 1.47 -3.13
C ARG A 135 10.51 0.40 -3.87
N CYS A 136 10.47 -0.84 -3.40
CA CYS A 136 11.20 -1.94 -4.02
C CYS A 136 10.64 -2.29 -5.39
N LEU A 137 9.31 -2.35 -5.52
CA LEU A 137 8.65 -2.62 -6.80
C LEU A 137 8.96 -1.51 -7.82
N GLY A 138 8.94 -0.23 -7.40
CA GLY A 138 9.32 0.90 -8.23
C GLY A 138 10.78 0.88 -8.66
N THR A 139 11.68 0.42 -7.78
CA THR A 139 13.10 0.28 -8.14
C THR A 139 13.33 -0.87 -9.16
N ALA A 140 12.48 -1.90 -9.10
CA ALA A 140 12.53 -3.03 -10.04
C ALA A 140 11.80 -2.76 -11.37
N ALA A 141 11.03 -1.66 -11.45
CA ALA A 141 10.30 -1.29 -12.67
C ALA A 141 11.20 -0.60 -13.69
N ASP A 142 11.13 -1.04 -14.95
CA ASP A 142 11.85 -0.43 -16.06
C ASP A 142 11.11 0.80 -16.60
N ASP A 143 9.77 0.77 -16.61
CA ASP A 143 8.94 1.89 -17.05
C ASP A 143 9.05 3.09 -16.09
N PRO A 144 9.48 4.28 -16.59
CA PRO A 144 9.60 5.48 -15.76
C PRO A 144 8.27 5.97 -15.17
N GLU A 145 7.15 5.76 -15.85
CA GLU A 145 5.83 6.17 -15.37
C GLU A 145 5.42 5.32 -14.17
N LEU A 146 5.54 4.01 -14.30
CA LEU A 146 5.29 3.10 -13.18
C LEU A 146 6.21 3.36 -12.00
N ARG A 147 7.50 3.59 -12.27
CA ARG A 147 8.47 3.92 -11.23
C ARG A 147 8.06 5.17 -10.46
N ARG A 148 7.65 6.23 -11.16
CA ARG A 148 7.17 7.47 -10.53
C ARG A 148 5.94 7.24 -9.67
N LEU A 149 4.94 6.51 -10.20
CA LEU A 149 3.73 6.14 -9.47
C LEU A 149 4.07 5.40 -8.15
N LEU A 150 4.84 4.34 -8.24
CA LEU A 150 5.19 3.51 -7.09
C LEU A 150 6.04 4.26 -6.04
N HIS A 151 6.91 5.16 -6.47
CA HIS A 151 7.68 6.01 -5.55
C HIS A 151 6.79 7.05 -4.86
N ALA A 152 5.79 7.61 -5.55
CA ALA A 152 4.79 8.49 -4.94
C ALA A 152 3.98 7.73 -3.88
N MET A 153 3.42 6.57 -4.23
CA MET A 153 2.71 5.69 -3.29
C MET A 153 3.58 5.34 -2.07
N SER A 154 4.86 5.04 -2.27
CA SER A 154 5.80 4.76 -1.18
C SER A 154 5.97 5.96 -0.24
N GLY A 155 6.06 7.17 -0.77
CA GLY A 155 6.18 8.40 0.01
C GLY A 155 4.94 8.67 0.87
N GLU A 156 3.76 8.47 0.31
CA GLU A 156 2.50 8.67 1.01
C GLU A 156 2.28 7.61 2.09
N GLU A 157 2.67 6.36 1.85
CA GLU A 157 2.62 5.32 2.89
C GLU A 157 3.60 5.61 4.04
N ALA A 158 4.75 6.22 3.77
CA ALA A 158 5.64 6.68 4.83
C ALA A 158 5.01 7.81 5.69
N ALA A 159 4.24 8.71 5.07
CA ALA A 159 3.47 9.71 5.80
C ALA A 159 2.32 9.08 6.62
N HIS A 160 1.63 8.06 6.08
CA HIS A 160 0.63 7.29 6.81
C HIS A 160 1.23 6.58 8.03
N PHE A 161 2.42 5.99 7.88
CA PHE A 161 3.16 5.42 9.01
C PHE A 161 3.35 6.42 10.14
N ASP A 162 3.83 7.63 9.84
CA ASP A 162 4.06 8.66 10.84
C ASP A 162 2.76 9.13 11.51
N CYS A 163 1.66 9.19 10.77
CA CYS A 163 0.35 9.51 11.32
C CYS A 163 -0.15 8.43 12.29
N PHE A 164 -0.20 7.17 11.85
CA PHE A 164 -0.63 6.06 12.71
C PHE A 164 0.26 5.89 13.94
N ARG A 165 1.57 6.15 13.81
CA ARG A 165 2.50 6.14 14.94
C ARG A 165 2.13 7.21 15.99
N ARG A 166 1.83 8.44 15.58
CA ARG A 166 1.38 9.50 16.50
C ARG A 166 0.05 9.14 17.19
N VAL A 167 -0.88 8.54 16.44
CA VAL A 167 -2.14 8.05 16.98
C VAL A 167 -1.88 6.94 18.01
N PHE A 168 -0.98 6.00 17.71
CA PHE A 168 -0.55 4.99 18.67
C PHE A 168 0.00 5.62 19.94
N GLU A 169 0.97 6.54 19.85
CA GLU A 169 1.58 7.20 21.00
C GLU A 169 0.56 7.96 21.86
N ARG A 170 -0.46 8.55 21.24
CA ARG A 170 -1.54 9.25 21.94
C ARG A 170 -2.42 8.29 22.74
N HIS A 171 -2.90 7.23 22.11
CA HIS A 171 -3.77 6.24 22.75
C HIS A 171 -3.03 5.38 23.77
N ASP A 172 -1.76 5.06 23.53
CA ASP A 172 -0.96 4.24 24.45
C ASP A 172 -0.70 4.93 25.80
N ARG A 173 -0.75 6.26 25.88
CA ARG A 173 -0.66 7.00 27.15
C ARG A 173 -1.80 6.63 28.12
N SER A 174 -2.99 6.33 27.60
CA SER A 174 -4.15 5.93 28.40
C SER A 174 -4.28 4.41 28.52
N GLU A 175 -4.07 3.69 27.41
CA GLU A 175 -4.23 2.23 27.36
C GLU A 175 -3.05 1.47 27.96
N ARG A 176 -1.84 2.04 27.93
CA ARG A 176 -0.59 1.48 28.48
C ARG A 176 -0.34 0.05 28.02
N LEU A 177 -0.30 -0.15 26.70
CA LEU A 177 0.09 -1.45 26.14
C LEU A 177 1.45 -1.86 26.66
N GLY A 178 1.52 -3.00 27.35
CA GLY A 178 2.78 -3.54 27.86
C GLY A 178 3.74 -3.86 26.70
N LEU A 179 5.04 -3.82 26.98
CA LEU A 179 6.12 -4.07 26.00
C LEU A 179 5.95 -5.39 25.24
N LEU A 180 5.51 -6.44 25.93
CA LEU A 180 5.27 -7.74 25.30
C LEU A 180 4.11 -7.68 24.30
N THR A 181 3.02 -6.99 24.64
CA THR A 181 1.86 -6.80 23.74
C THR A 181 2.28 -5.99 22.51
N THR A 182 3.01 -4.91 22.71
CA THR A 182 3.55 -4.07 21.62
C THR A 182 4.45 -4.90 20.70
N TYR A 183 5.41 -5.61 21.25
CA TYR A 183 6.30 -6.49 20.48
C TYR A 183 5.54 -7.56 19.71
N ARG A 184 4.62 -8.29 20.38
CA ARG A 184 3.79 -9.32 19.72
C ARG A 184 2.94 -8.73 18.61
N THR A 185 2.37 -7.54 18.80
CA THR A 185 1.59 -6.86 17.76
C THR A 185 2.45 -6.55 16.53
N ILE A 186 3.66 -5.98 16.73
CA ILE A 186 4.58 -5.69 15.63
C ILE A 186 4.93 -6.98 14.87
N VAL A 187 5.36 -8.02 15.59
CA VAL A 187 5.78 -9.29 14.97
C VAL A 187 4.62 -9.95 14.23
N THR A 188 3.45 -10.05 14.87
CA THR A 188 2.26 -10.64 14.23
C THR A 188 1.86 -9.87 12.96
N CYS A 189 1.87 -8.54 13.01
CA CYS A 189 1.54 -7.73 11.84
C CYS A 189 2.62 -7.79 10.76
N ALA A 190 3.88 -7.93 11.14
CA ALA A 190 4.99 -8.04 10.19
C ALA A 190 5.03 -9.41 9.49
N THR A 191 4.61 -10.48 10.17
CA THR A 191 4.79 -11.86 9.69
C THR A 191 3.51 -12.60 9.29
N GLY A 192 2.35 -12.20 9.75
CA GLY A 192 1.20 -13.08 9.68
C GLY A 192 -0.08 -12.56 9.00
N ALA A 193 -0.46 -11.33 9.21
CA ALA A 193 -1.80 -10.88 8.79
C ALA A 193 -1.86 -10.39 7.33
N ARG A 194 -0.74 -9.95 6.76
CA ARG A 194 -0.69 -9.45 5.38
C ARG A 194 -0.51 -10.54 4.34
N ASP A 195 0.12 -11.64 4.72
CA ASP A 195 0.33 -12.73 3.78
C ASP A 195 -1.01 -13.29 3.27
N ILE A 196 -2.01 -13.39 4.15
CA ILE A 196 -3.34 -13.89 3.77
C ILE A 196 -4.04 -12.96 2.76
N ASP A 197 -4.00 -11.65 2.99
CA ASP A 197 -4.62 -10.65 2.10
C ASP A 197 -3.94 -10.65 0.73
N VAL A 198 -2.60 -10.62 0.73
CA VAL A 198 -1.79 -10.65 -0.49
C VAL A 198 -1.93 -11.99 -1.20
N GLN A 199 -1.91 -13.10 -0.46
CA GLN A 199 -2.09 -14.43 -1.02
C GLN A 199 -3.47 -14.58 -1.67
N LEU A 200 -4.51 -14.04 -1.04
CA LEU A 200 -5.86 -14.02 -1.60
C LEU A 200 -5.91 -13.21 -2.89
N ALA A 201 -5.35 -12.00 -2.89
CA ALA A 201 -5.27 -11.17 -4.09
C ALA A 201 -4.50 -11.90 -5.20
N PHE A 202 -3.33 -12.44 -4.87
CA PHE A 202 -2.49 -13.19 -5.80
C PHE A 202 -3.22 -14.40 -6.42
N SER A 203 -4.02 -15.12 -5.64
CA SER A 203 -4.76 -16.30 -6.11
C SER A 203 -5.80 -15.97 -7.20
N ARG A 204 -6.15 -14.69 -7.38
CA ARG A 204 -7.10 -14.23 -8.41
C ARG A 204 -6.42 -13.68 -9.67
N LEU A 205 -5.09 -13.72 -9.74
CA LEU A 205 -4.31 -13.25 -10.88
C LEU A 205 -3.96 -14.37 -11.87
N SER A 206 -4.60 -15.53 -11.74
CA SER A 206 -4.32 -16.75 -12.50
C SER A 206 -5.04 -16.81 -13.85
N ALA A 207 -4.73 -17.84 -14.61
CA ALA A 207 -5.16 -18.06 -15.98
C ALA A 207 -6.66 -17.81 -16.32
N PRO A 208 -7.66 -18.15 -15.47
CA PRO A 208 -9.07 -17.92 -15.82
C PRO A 208 -9.44 -16.46 -16.14
N HIS A 209 -8.65 -15.50 -15.71
CA HIS A 209 -8.89 -14.07 -15.92
C HIS A 209 -8.09 -13.47 -17.10
N TRP A 210 -7.49 -14.30 -17.93
CA TRP A 210 -6.77 -13.87 -19.11
C TRP A 210 -7.53 -14.23 -20.38
N TYR A 211 -7.85 -13.25 -21.22
CA TYR A 211 -8.46 -13.46 -22.53
C TYR A 211 -7.50 -14.07 -23.56
N ALA A 212 -6.20 -13.99 -23.28
CA ALA A 212 -5.11 -14.60 -24.03
C ALA A 212 -4.02 -15.04 -23.08
N SER A 213 -3.01 -15.75 -23.58
CA SER A 213 -1.85 -16.12 -22.75
C SER A 213 -1.14 -14.90 -22.20
N ALA A 214 -0.82 -14.94 -20.90
CA ALA A 214 0.00 -13.91 -20.28
C ALA A 214 1.36 -13.77 -20.99
N PRO A 215 1.90 -12.56 -21.13
CA PRO A 215 3.17 -12.33 -21.84
C PRO A 215 4.41 -12.75 -21.04
N PHE A 216 4.24 -13.43 -19.93
CA PHE A 216 5.28 -13.93 -19.03
C PHE A 216 4.89 -15.32 -18.49
N PRO A 217 5.86 -16.12 -18.02
CA PRO A 217 5.59 -17.40 -17.36
C PRO A 217 4.76 -17.21 -16.10
N GLU A 218 3.84 -18.14 -15.84
CA GLU A 218 3.08 -18.15 -14.60
C GLU A 218 4.02 -18.19 -13.39
N LEU A 219 3.73 -17.33 -12.40
CA LEU A 219 4.52 -17.20 -11.19
C LEU A 219 3.70 -17.67 -9.99
N GLY A 220 4.17 -18.71 -9.29
CA GLY A 220 3.56 -19.17 -8.06
C GLY A 220 3.76 -18.15 -6.92
N TYR A 221 2.82 -18.10 -5.96
CA TYR A 221 2.90 -17.17 -4.82
C TYR A 221 4.23 -17.29 -4.04
N ARG A 222 4.69 -18.52 -3.82
CA ARG A 222 5.97 -18.77 -3.12
C ARG A 222 7.16 -18.16 -3.87
N ASP A 223 7.19 -18.34 -5.19
CA ASP A 223 8.28 -17.83 -6.03
C ASP A 223 8.21 -16.30 -6.12
N PHE A 224 7.00 -15.73 -6.17
CA PHE A 224 6.79 -14.30 -6.06
C PHE A 224 7.38 -13.73 -4.77
N VAL A 225 7.04 -14.35 -3.62
CA VAL A 225 7.56 -13.91 -2.30
C VAL A 225 9.09 -14.02 -2.23
N LEU A 226 9.67 -15.10 -2.76
CA LEU A 226 11.12 -15.28 -2.79
C LEU A 226 11.80 -14.21 -3.66
N ARG A 227 11.30 -13.99 -4.89
CA ARG A 227 11.86 -12.97 -5.81
C ARG A 227 11.69 -11.56 -5.24
N MET A 228 10.53 -11.25 -4.67
CA MET A 228 10.30 -9.96 -4.02
C MET A 228 11.21 -9.77 -2.81
N GLY A 229 11.45 -10.83 -2.01
CA GLY A 229 12.42 -10.84 -0.92
C GLY A 229 13.85 -10.55 -1.38
N GLU A 230 14.25 -11.01 -2.58
CA GLU A 230 15.53 -10.68 -3.17
C GLU A 230 15.63 -9.20 -3.58
N VAL A 231 14.54 -8.65 -4.17
CA VAL A 231 14.48 -7.23 -4.50
C VAL A 231 14.57 -6.38 -3.24
N VAL A 232 13.81 -6.72 -2.19
CA VAL A 232 13.86 -6.04 -0.89
C VAL A 232 15.28 -6.08 -0.31
N ARG A 233 15.91 -7.25 -0.27
CA ARG A 233 17.26 -7.42 0.29
C ARG A 233 18.31 -6.63 -0.48
N ARG A 234 18.15 -6.50 -1.80
CA ARG A 234 19.08 -5.79 -2.68
C ARG A 234 18.93 -4.27 -2.60
N HIS A 235 17.71 -3.77 -2.43
CA HIS A 235 17.40 -2.36 -2.57
C HIS A 235 16.98 -1.66 -1.28
N LEU A 236 16.63 -2.42 -0.23
CA LEU A 236 16.28 -1.87 1.07
C LEU A 236 17.36 -2.26 2.10
N PRO A 237 18.14 -1.30 2.59
CA PRO A 237 19.08 -1.60 3.66
C PRO A 237 18.30 -2.06 4.90
N LEU A 238 18.55 -3.30 5.34
CA LEU A 238 17.84 -3.95 6.46
C LEU A 238 17.84 -3.10 7.74
N GLY A 239 18.93 -2.42 8.04
CA GLY A 239 19.03 -1.59 9.25
C GLY A 239 18.01 -0.44 9.30
N PRO A 240 17.86 0.41 8.28
CA PRO A 240 16.80 1.42 8.24
C PRO A 240 15.39 0.85 8.22
N ALA A 241 15.15 -0.25 7.48
CA ALA A 241 13.84 -0.90 7.42
C ALA A 241 13.43 -1.45 8.80
N MET A 242 14.35 -2.12 9.50
CA MET A 242 14.12 -2.61 10.87
C MET A 242 13.92 -1.45 11.85
N ARG A 243 14.68 -0.37 11.75
CA ARG A 243 14.47 0.82 12.58
C ARG A 243 13.09 1.44 12.35
N LEU A 244 12.64 1.52 11.11
CA LEU A 244 11.30 2.03 10.79
C LEU A 244 10.22 1.12 11.40
N LEU A 245 10.35 -0.19 11.26
CA LEU A 245 9.42 -1.17 11.77
C LEU A 245 9.32 -1.17 13.30
N PHE A 246 10.48 -1.08 13.99
CA PHE A 246 10.55 -1.09 15.46
C PHE A 246 10.52 0.30 16.10
N ARG A 247 10.43 1.37 15.30
CA ARG A 247 10.37 2.74 15.82
C ARG A 247 9.25 2.96 16.85
N PRO A 248 8.00 2.45 16.67
CA PRO A 248 6.96 2.58 17.67
C PRO A 248 7.34 1.96 19.02
N TRP A 249 7.99 0.79 18.98
CA TRP A 249 8.45 0.09 20.19
C TRP A 249 9.63 0.81 20.89
N LEU A 250 10.56 1.37 20.11
CA LEU A 250 11.69 2.15 20.64
C LEU A 250 11.23 3.46 21.28
N CYS A 251 10.25 4.14 20.68
CA CYS A 251 9.67 5.37 21.22
C CYS A 251 8.92 5.12 22.55
N ALA A 252 8.20 4.01 22.66
CA ALA A 252 7.49 3.64 23.88
C ALA A 252 8.43 3.42 25.08
N ARG A 253 9.71 3.17 24.85
CA ARG A 253 10.73 2.94 25.89
C ARG A 253 11.48 4.19 26.34
N GLN A 254 11.27 5.36 25.76
CA GLN A 254 12.07 6.57 26.01
C GLN A 254 13.60 6.32 25.92
N LEU A 255 14.02 5.38 25.09
CA LEU A 255 15.45 5.16 24.86
C LEU A 255 16.00 6.36 24.09
N PRO A 256 17.14 6.95 24.48
CA PRO A 256 17.70 8.08 23.79
C PRO A 256 17.95 7.73 22.32
N VAL A 257 17.27 8.44 21.43
CA VAL A 257 17.41 8.31 19.97
C VAL A 257 18.72 9.00 19.55
N SER A 258 19.85 8.46 19.94
CA SER A 258 21.17 8.95 19.49
C SER A 258 21.61 8.37 18.13
N LEU A 259 20.72 7.76 17.38
CA LEU A 259 21.01 7.16 16.07
C LEU A 259 19.92 7.51 15.03
N ALA A 260 19.62 8.80 14.86
CA ALA A 260 18.89 9.25 13.68
C ALA A 260 19.92 9.56 12.56
N PRO A 261 19.96 8.79 11.46
CA PRO A 261 20.55 9.33 10.26
C PRO A 261 19.62 10.43 9.74
N THR A 262 20.13 11.65 9.66
CA THR A 262 19.58 12.75 8.90
C THR A 262 19.11 12.27 7.54
N CYS A 263 17.80 12.31 7.27
CA CYS A 263 17.30 12.29 5.92
C CYS A 263 17.77 13.57 5.26
N ALA A 264 18.80 13.44 4.42
CA ALA A 264 19.25 14.51 3.55
C ALA A 264 18.08 14.98 2.69
N GLN A 265 17.89 16.27 2.75
CA GLN A 265 16.97 17.06 1.97
C GLN A 265 17.14 16.76 0.47
N SER A 266 16.14 16.20 -0.16
CA SER A 266 15.91 16.39 -1.58
C SER A 266 14.62 17.19 -1.73
N GLY A 267 14.80 18.46 -2.09
CA GLY A 267 13.73 19.41 -2.20
C GLY A 267 12.77 19.07 -3.34
N ARG A 268 11.56 18.76 -2.96
CA ARG A 268 10.34 19.13 -3.67
C ARG A 268 9.25 19.19 -2.61
N ARG A 269 8.58 20.32 -2.52
CA ARG A 269 7.43 20.53 -1.63
C ARG A 269 6.37 19.48 -1.97
N PRO A 270 5.96 18.61 -1.04
CA PRO A 270 4.74 17.85 -1.21
C PRO A 270 3.58 18.84 -1.20
N LEU A 271 2.59 18.63 -2.07
CA LEU A 271 1.27 19.23 -1.93
C LEU A 271 0.85 19.07 -0.47
N ALA A 272 0.54 20.19 0.17
CA ALA A 272 0.25 20.23 1.60
C ALA A 272 -0.92 19.32 1.93
N ALA A 273 -0.62 18.15 2.46
CA ALA A 273 -1.61 17.38 3.18
C ALA A 273 -2.03 18.22 4.39
N PRO A 274 -3.33 18.33 4.69
CA PRO A 274 -3.77 19.07 5.86
C PRO A 274 -3.05 18.50 7.09
N GLN A 275 -2.26 19.32 7.74
CA GLN A 275 -1.60 18.96 8.99
C GLN A 275 -2.71 18.75 10.03
N MET A 276 -2.83 17.51 10.52
CA MET A 276 -3.65 17.23 11.67
C MET A 276 -3.07 18.01 12.86
N GLN A 277 -3.67 19.15 13.19
CA GLN A 277 -3.38 19.87 14.42
C GLN A 277 -3.94 19.02 15.57
N LEU A 278 -3.09 18.16 16.14
CA LEU A 278 -3.37 17.53 17.40
C LEU A 278 -3.38 18.63 18.46
N SER A 279 -4.56 19.12 18.84
CA SER A 279 -4.72 20.05 19.92
C SER A 279 -4.09 19.44 21.18
N ALA A 280 -3.07 20.11 21.71
CA ALA A 280 -2.58 19.82 23.04
C ALA A 280 -3.71 20.16 24.02
N SER A 281 -4.23 19.16 24.70
CA SER A 281 -5.22 19.36 25.77
C SER A 281 -4.59 20.24 26.86
N PRO A 282 -5.21 21.34 27.28
CA PRO A 282 -4.73 22.08 28.44
C PRO A 282 -4.92 21.23 29.71
N ARG A 283 -4.05 21.45 30.65
CA ARG A 283 -3.94 20.78 31.96
C ARG A 283 -5.23 20.84 32.78
#